data_9188b2749bd308e5849e4225beef9416
#
_entry.id   9188b2749bd308e5849e4225beef9416
#
_cell.length_a   1.000
_cell.length_b   1.000
_cell.length_c   1.000
_cell.angle_alpha   90.00
_cell.angle_beta   90.00
_cell.angle_gamma   90.00
#
_symmetry.space_group_name_H-M   'P 1'
#
loop_
_entity.id
_entity.type
_entity.pdbx_description
1 polymer ?
#
loop_
_entity_poly.entity_id
_entity_poly.type
_entity_poly.pdbx_seq_one_letter_code
_entity_poly.pdbx_strand_id
1 'polypeptide(L)'
;MPDTSTPEAIVAAAEKIIAAGECAPRLARDPVNQPMINNWVEAIGDINPIYVDEAAARAAGHPGIVAPPAMAQVWTMFGLNGVRPSDDPMGATTELLDEAGFTSVVGTNCEQIYHRYLVPGEQVSVTSRLESITGPKRTGLGDGWFVTFRTSWRVGDELVTEMLFRILKFAPGTAATPAKPAGERVKPLVSLDTEFFWEGAKLGELRIQKLPDGTLRHPPIPALWKDKSEPTDYVVASGRGAVFSYVVHHAPKVPGRQLPFVVALVELEEGVRMLGELRGIEPAEVEVGLPVRVEFEKLDDEAVLPYWTVNK
;
A
#
# COMPACT_ATOMS: atom_id res chain seq x y z
N MET A 1 -8.56 23.54 30.93
CA MET A 1 -8.71 23.57 29.48
C MET A 1 -10.07 23.01 29.15
N PRO A 2 -10.81 23.47 28.14
CA PRO A 2 -12.05 22.80 27.76
C PRO A 2 -11.73 21.34 27.38
N ASP A 3 -12.62 20.44 27.80
CA ASP A 3 -12.51 19.03 27.49
C ASP A 3 -12.61 18.84 25.98
N THR A 4 -11.49 18.60 25.31
CA THR A 4 -11.39 18.38 23.85
C THR A 4 -11.74 16.97 23.44
N SER A 5 -12.19 16.11 24.37
CA SER A 5 -12.44 14.69 24.11
C SER A 5 -13.85 14.39 23.57
N THR A 6 -14.79 15.33 23.67
CA THR A 6 -16.14 15.11 23.14
C THR A 6 -16.23 15.36 21.63
N PRO A 7 -17.08 14.61 20.89
CA PRO A 7 -17.27 14.83 19.46
C PRO A 7 -17.63 16.28 19.10
N GLU A 8 -18.47 16.91 19.90
CA GLU A 8 -18.89 18.31 19.71
C GLU A 8 -17.73 19.28 19.87
N ALA A 9 -16.85 19.05 20.84
CA ALA A 9 -15.67 19.88 21.07
C ALA A 9 -14.65 19.72 19.92
N ILE A 10 -14.46 18.52 19.42
CA ILE A 10 -13.61 18.23 18.24
C ILE A 10 -14.13 18.98 17.01
N VAL A 11 -15.45 18.89 16.74
CA VAL A 11 -16.07 19.59 15.61
C VAL A 11 -15.90 21.11 15.75
N ALA A 12 -16.20 21.67 16.92
CA ALA A 12 -16.07 23.10 17.16
C ALA A 12 -14.61 23.61 17.04
N ALA A 13 -13.63 22.80 17.43
CA ALA A 13 -12.21 23.12 17.24
C ALA A 13 -11.82 23.05 15.76
N ALA A 14 -12.26 22.01 15.04
CA ALA A 14 -12.00 21.86 13.62
C ALA A 14 -12.66 22.95 12.77
N GLU A 15 -13.87 23.41 13.13
CA GLU A 15 -14.53 24.56 12.47
C GLU A 15 -13.68 25.84 12.57
N LYS A 16 -12.97 26.06 13.67
CA LYS A 16 -12.05 27.20 13.79
C LYS A 16 -10.85 27.06 12.85
N ILE A 17 -10.32 25.84 12.69
CA ILE A 17 -9.22 25.57 11.74
C ILE A 17 -9.71 25.78 10.30
N ILE A 18 -10.92 25.30 9.97
CA ILE A 18 -11.54 25.54 8.65
C ILE A 18 -11.74 27.03 8.39
N ALA A 19 -12.25 27.76 9.37
CA ALA A 19 -12.50 29.19 9.27
C ALA A 19 -11.21 30.01 9.11
N ALA A 20 -10.07 29.53 9.60
CA ALA A 20 -8.76 30.16 9.40
C ALA A 20 -8.31 30.13 7.92
N GLY A 21 -8.83 29.21 7.12
CA GLY A 21 -8.55 29.12 5.69
C GLY A 21 -7.19 28.51 5.37
N GLU A 22 -6.55 28.99 4.29
CA GLU A 22 -5.21 28.53 3.89
C GLU A 22 -4.13 29.06 4.84
N CYS A 23 -3.16 28.20 5.15
CA CYS A 23 -1.95 28.63 5.87
C CYS A 23 -1.11 29.60 5.02
N ALA A 24 -0.13 30.26 5.65
CA ALA A 24 0.82 31.11 4.93
C ALA A 24 1.54 30.32 3.80
N PRO A 25 1.79 30.95 2.64
CA PRO A 25 2.52 30.30 1.56
C PRO A 25 3.95 29.97 1.98
N ARG A 26 4.35 28.71 1.77
CA ARG A 26 5.72 28.25 2.00
C ARG A 26 6.41 27.97 0.69
N LEU A 27 7.51 28.66 0.44
CA LEU A 27 8.33 28.42 -0.75
C LEU A 27 9.05 27.07 -0.68
N ALA A 28 9.22 26.44 -1.83
CA ALA A 28 10.16 25.36 -2.00
C ALA A 28 11.59 25.85 -1.67
N ARG A 29 12.39 24.97 -1.08
CA ARG A 29 13.79 25.30 -0.73
C ARG A 29 14.63 25.62 -1.97
N ASP A 30 14.41 24.86 -3.02
CA ASP A 30 15.10 25.00 -4.29
C ASP A 30 14.05 25.15 -5.42
N PRO A 31 14.38 25.86 -6.52
CA PRO A 31 13.54 25.86 -7.71
C PRO A 31 13.44 24.46 -8.32
N VAL A 32 12.43 24.25 -9.17
CA VAL A 32 12.35 23.06 -10.03
C VAL A 32 13.66 22.89 -10.78
N ASN A 33 14.26 21.71 -10.73
CA ASN A 33 15.60 21.50 -11.27
C ASN A 33 15.77 20.13 -11.92
N GLN A 34 16.63 20.07 -12.95
CA GLN A 34 16.87 18.87 -13.73
C GLN A 34 17.48 17.71 -12.91
N PRO A 35 18.45 17.92 -12.01
CA PRO A 35 19.01 16.83 -11.21
C PRO A 35 17.96 16.06 -10.40
N MET A 36 16.99 16.77 -9.80
CA MET A 36 15.91 16.13 -9.05
C MET A 36 14.95 15.39 -9.98
N ILE A 37 14.65 15.94 -11.17
CA ILE A 37 13.85 15.26 -12.19
C ILE A 37 14.53 13.95 -12.60
N ASN A 38 15.81 13.97 -12.90
CA ASN A 38 16.57 12.78 -13.29
C ASN A 38 16.52 11.70 -12.20
N ASN A 39 16.80 12.08 -10.95
CA ASN A 39 16.74 11.15 -9.82
C ASN A 39 15.34 10.54 -9.64
N TRP A 40 14.29 11.33 -9.83
CA TRP A 40 12.92 10.85 -9.72
C TRP A 40 12.58 9.83 -10.80
N VAL A 41 12.81 10.16 -12.08
CA VAL A 41 12.47 9.28 -13.21
C VAL A 41 13.27 7.98 -13.17
N GLU A 42 14.54 8.04 -12.76
CA GLU A 42 15.37 6.85 -12.54
C GLU A 42 14.83 5.97 -11.42
N ALA A 43 14.45 6.59 -10.29
CA ALA A 43 13.97 5.85 -9.12
C ALA A 43 12.66 5.09 -9.38
N ILE A 44 11.76 5.65 -10.20
CA ILE A 44 10.46 5.02 -10.52
C ILE A 44 10.46 4.28 -11.86
N GLY A 45 11.55 4.35 -12.64
CA GLY A 45 11.66 3.73 -13.95
C GLY A 45 10.81 4.41 -15.04
N ASP A 46 10.56 5.73 -14.93
CA ASP A 46 9.81 6.48 -15.93
C ASP A 46 10.73 6.83 -17.11
N ILE A 47 10.41 6.26 -18.28
CA ILE A 47 11.21 6.43 -19.51
C ILE A 47 10.64 7.48 -20.45
N ASN A 48 9.67 8.32 -20.03
CA ASN A 48 9.09 9.34 -20.88
C ASN A 48 10.15 10.42 -21.23
N PRO A 49 10.51 10.57 -22.51
CA PRO A 49 11.61 11.42 -22.90
C PRO A 49 11.38 12.92 -22.65
N ILE A 50 10.14 13.37 -22.47
CA ILE A 50 9.84 14.80 -22.22
C ILE A 50 10.47 15.33 -20.93
N TYR A 51 10.88 14.45 -20.02
CA TYR A 51 11.48 14.79 -18.73
C TYR A 51 13.01 14.93 -18.80
N VAL A 52 13.65 14.44 -19.88
CA VAL A 52 15.12 14.37 -19.98
C VAL A 52 15.68 14.83 -21.33
N ASP A 53 14.83 14.97 -22.34
CA ASP A 53 15.22 15.38 -23.69
C ASP A 53 14.42 16.62 -24.12
N GLU A 54 15.12 17.73 -24.32
CA GLU A 54 14.49 18.99 -24.69
C GLU A 54 13.84 18.96 -26.09
N ALA A 55 14.41 18.22 -27.05
CA ALA A 55 13.83 18.10 -28.37
C ALA A 55 12.52 17.28 -28.33
N ALA A 56 12.49 16.22 -27.56
CA ALA A 56 11.29 15.43 -27.35
C ALA A 56 10.19 16.23 -26.63
N ALA A 57 10.55 17.01 -25.61
CA ALA A 57 9.62 17.86 -24.90
C ALA A 57 9.00 18.93 -25.83
N ARG A 58 9.81 19.60 -26.67
CA ARG A 58 9.35 20.57 -27.66
C ARG A 58 8.46 19.93 -28.72
N ALA A 59 8.81 18.75 -29.19
CA ALA A 59 8.02 17.98 -30.16
C ALA A 59 6.63 17.58 -29.56
N ALA A 60 6.55 17.38 -28.24
CA ALA A 60 5.31 17.12 -27.51
C ALA A 60 4.48 18.40 -27.18
N GLY A 61 4.97 19.59 -27.61
CA GLY A 61 4.27 20.86 -27.41
C GLY A 61 4.63 21.62 -26.13
N HIS A 62 5.66 21.18 -25.39
CA HIS A 62 6.15 21.88 -24.21
C HIS A 62 7.21 22.95 -24.59
N PRO A 63 7.41 23.96 -23.73
CA PRO A 63 8.43 25.00 -24.01
C PRO A 63 9.87 24.47 -23.90
N GLY A 64 10.07 23.34 -23.27
CA GLY A 64 11.32 22.66 -22.99
C GLY A 64 11.06 21.48 -22.06
N ILE A 65 12.12 20.96 -21.42
CA ILE A 65 11.97 19.90 -20.42
C ILE A 65 10.94 20.29 -19.35
N VAL A 66 10.11 19.34 -18.94
CA VAL A 66 9.12 19.51 -17.90
C VAL A 66 9.34 18.52 -16.76
N ALA A 67 8.87 18.86 -15.57
CA ALA A 67 8.89 17.93 -14.43
C ALA A 67 7.68 16.98 -14.49
N PRO A 68 7.84 15.70 -14.11
CA PRO A 68 6.70 14.81 -13.91
C PRO A 68 5.64 15.44 -13.00
N PRO A 69 4.35 15.44 -13.34
CA PRO A 69 3.31 16.09 -12.54
C PRO A 69 3.27 15.59 -11.10
N ALA A 70 3.50 14.28 -10.89
CA ALA A 70 3.52 13.66 -9.56
C ALA A 70 4.63 14.21 -8.64
N MET A 71 5.62 14.94 -9.19
CA MET A 71 6.65 15.60 -8.39
C MET A 71 6.17 16.89 -7.68
N ALA A 72 4.93 17.34 -7.89
CA ALA A 72 4.45 18.57 -7.26
C ALA A 72 4.73 18.64 -5.76
N GLN A 73 4.51 17.54 -5.03
CA GLN A 73 4.80 17.43 -3.60
C GLN A 73 6.31 17.51 -3.29
N VAL A 74 7.13 16.92 -4.16
CA VAL A 74 8.57 16.75 -3.91
C VAL A 74 9.26 18.09 -3.70
N TRP A 75 8.91 19.09 -4.49
CA TRP A 75 9.50 20.44 -4.43
C TRP A 75 9.34 21.11 -3.08
N THR A 76 8.24 20.80 -2.38
CA THR A 76 7.88 21.44 -1.12
C THR A 76 7.94 20.51 0.09
N MET A 77 8.59 19.34 0.00
CA MET A 77 8.82 18.47 1.14
C MET A 77 9.72 19.16 2.18
N PHE A 78 9.39 18.94 3.47
CA PHE A 78 10.14 19.52 4.59
C PHE A 78 11.57 18.97 4.70
N GLY A 79 11.84 17.78 4.16
CA GLY A 79 13.09 17.07 4.37
C GLY A 79 13.15 16.41 5.76
N LEU A 80 14.28 15.73 6.03
CA LEU A 80 14.44 14.89 7.21
C LEU A 80 14.36 15.68 8.53
N ASN A 81 14.88 16.90 8.55
CA ASN A 81 14.93 17.76 9.73
C ASN A 81 13.97 18.96 9.65
N GLY A 82 12.97 18.89 8.76
CA GLY A 82 12.04 19.98 8.58
C GLY A 82 11.05 20.09 9.74
N VAL A 83 10.76 21.33 10.12
CA VAL A 83 9.77 21.65 11.16
C VAL A 83 8.51 22.16 10.49
N ARG A 84 7.35 21.64 10.92
CA ARG A 84 6.06 22.16 10.46
C ARG A 84 5.82 23.57 10.99
N PRO A 85 5.31 24.48 10.14
CA PRO A 85 4.84 25.79 10.61
C PRO A 85 3.74 25.65 11.66
N SER A 86 3.65 26.61 12.57
CA SER A 86 2.63 26.59 13.62
C SER A 86 1.21 26.82 13.11
N ASP A 87 1.07 27.36 11.89
CA ASP A 87 -0.20 27.56 11.18
C ASP A 87 -0.55 26.43 10.22
N ASP A 88 0.21 25.30 10.24
CA ASP A 88 -0.09 24.12 9.39
C ASP A 88 -1.40 23.44 9.84
N PRO A 89 -2.47 23.50 9.04
CA PRO A 89 -3.77 22.94 9.41
C PRO A 89 -3.73 21.42 9.59
N MET A 90 -2.82 20.71 8.90
CA MET A 90 -2.64 19.26 9.10
C MET A 90 -2.02 18.98 10.47
N GLY A 91 -1.02 19.76 10.88
CA GLY A 91 -0.43 19.66 12.21
C GLY A 91 -1.48 19.90 13.30
N ALA A 92 -2.16 21.03 13.25
CA ALA A 92 -3.19 21.41 14.23
C ALA A 92 -4.33 20.38 14.34
N THR A 93 -4.82 19.87 13.19
CA THR A 93 -5.91 18.89 13.20
C THR A 93 -5.47 17.50 13.69
N THR A 94 -4.24 17.07 13.33
CA THR A 94 -3.73 15.79 13.83
C THR A 94 -3.46 15.83 15.32
N GLU A 95 -2.91 16.92 15.84
CA GLU A 95 -2.69 17.13 17.28
C GLU A 95 -4.01 17.11 18.06
N LEU A 96 -5.03 17.86 17.61
CA LEU A 96 -6.37 17.85 18.17
C LEU A 96 -6.94 16.43 18.32
N LEU A 97 -6.80 15.61 17.27
CA LEU A 97 -7.32 14.23 17.27
C LEU A 97 -6.44 13.28 18.09
N ASP A 98 -5.12 13.49 18.12
CA ASP A 98 -4.19 12.73 18.97
C ASP A 98 -4.47 12.94 20.46
N GLU A 99 -4.71 14.18 20.87
CA GLU A 99 -5.12 14.53 22.24
C GLU A 99 -6.46 13.91 22.63
N ALA A 100 -7.38 13.74 21.65
CA ALA A 100 -8.66 13.07 21.85
C ALA A 100 -8.57 11.52 21.78
N GLY A 101 -7.36 10.95 21.62
CA GLY A 101 -7.12 9.50 21.63
C GLY A 101 -7.17 8.82 20.26
N PHE A 102 -7.34 9.55 19.17
CA PHE A 102 -7.33 9.00 17.80
C PHE A 102 -5.90 9.04 17.22
N THR A 103 -4.99 8.27 17.82
CA THR A 103 -3.54 8.36 17.58
C THR A 103 -3.05 7.63 16.33
N SER A 104 -3.84 6.72 15.77
CA SER A 104 -3.48 5.99 14.54
C SER A 104 -3.96 6.73 13.30
N VAL A 105 -3.23 6.57 12.17
CA VAL A 105 -3.56 7.24 10.92
C VAL A 105 -3.39 6.33 9.71
N VAL A 106 -4.27 6.48 8.73
CA VAL A 106 -4.14 5.86 7.40
C VAL A 106 -4.67 6.81 6.33
N GLY A 107 -3.97 6.89 5.19
CA GLY A 107 -4.48 7.55 4.00
C GLY A 107 -5.63 6.75 3.38
N THR A 108 -6.74 7.42 3.05
CA THR A 108 -7.91 6.76 2.47
C THR A 108 -8.17 7.16 1.02
N ASN A 109 -7.97 8.41 0.67
CA ASN A 109 -8.19 8.94 -0.66
C ASN A 109 -7.15 10.00 -1.00
N CYS A 110 -6.74 10.03 -2.26
CA CYS A 110 -5.92 11.09 -2.82
C CYS A 110 -6.43 11.41 -4.21
N GLU A 111 -6.82 12.67 -4.42
CA GLU A 111 -7.22 13.19 -5.71
C GLU A 111 -6.33 14.36 -6.05
N GLN A 112 -5.75 14.36 -7.26
CA GLN A 112 -4.82 15.41 -7.69
C GLN A 112 -5.26 15.95 -9.05
N ILE A 113 -5.20 17.27 -9.21
CA ILE A 113 -5.47 17.97 -10.45
C ILE A 113 -4.20 18.72 -10.84
N TYR A 114 -3.70 18.43 -12.01
CA TYR A 114 -2.52 19.07 -12.58
C TYR A 114 -2.98 20.02 -13.69
N HIS A 115 -2.88 21.32 -13.45
CA HIS A 115 -3.32 22.34 -14.41
C HIS A 115 -2.31 22.55 -15.53
N ARG A 116 -1.03 22.43 -15.22
CA ARG A 116 0.08 22.37 -16.17
C ARG A 116 1.30 21.68 -15.62
N TYR A 117 2.23 21.38 -16.48
CA TYR A 117 3.56 20.93 -16.08
C TYR A 117 4.38 22.06 -15.47
N LEU A 118 5.23 21.74 -14.52
CA LEU A 118 6.28 22.61 -14.01
C LEU A 118 7.52 22.51 -14.90
N VAL A 119 8.23 23.63 -15.05
CA VAL A 119 9.47 23.68 -15.83
C VAL A 119 10.68 24.01 -14.93
N PRO A 120 11.90 23.55 -15.30
CA PRO A 120 13.11 23.90 -14.55
C PRO A 120 13.28 25.42 -14.40
N GLY A 121 13.64 25.84 -13.19
CA GLY A 121 13.80 27.26 -12.81
C GLY A 121 12.59 27.88 -12.12
N GLU A 122 11.42 27.27 -12.17
CA GLU A 122 10.23 27.78 -11.47
C GLU A 122 10.33 27.63 -9.95
N GLN A 123 9.98 28.67 -9.22
CA GLN A 123 9.92 28.68 -7.77
C GLN A 123 8.49 28.32 -7.32
N VAL A 124 8.34 27.13 -6.75
CA VAL A 124 7.04 26.63 -6.28
C VAL A 124 6.75 27.10 -4.85
N SER A 125 5.53 27.48 -4.60
CA SER A 125 4.99 27.69 -3.24
C SER A 125 3.86 26.70 -2.95
N VAL A 126 3.62 26.40 -1.69
CA VAL A 126 2.55 25.53 -1.24
C VAL A 126 1.76 26.18 -0.11
N THR A 127 0.45 26.07 -0.19
CA THR A 127 -0.50 26.36 0.89
C THR A 127 -1.34 25.12 1.16
N SER A 128 -1.89 25.01 2.35
CA SER A 128 -2.88 23.99 2.68
C SER A 128 -3.98 24.53 3.59
N ARG A 129 -5.15 23.88 3.55
CA ARG A 129 -6.26 24.14 4.46
C ARG A 129 -6.96 22.85 4.84
N LEU A 130 -7.61 22.88 5.99
CA LEU A 130 -8.58 21.86 6.36
C LEU A 130 -9.85 22.08 5.54
N GLU A 131 -10.20 21.10 4.71
CA GLU A 131 -11.40 21.16 3.85
C GLU A 131 -12.63 20.63 4.57
N SER A 132 -12.48 19.52 5.29
CA SER A 132 -13.58 18.91 6.04
C SER A 132 -13.10 17.93 7.10
N ILE A 133 -13.94 17.75 8.12
CA ILE A 133 -13.82 16.68 9.12
C ILE A 133 -15.18 16.00 9.29
N THR A 134 -15.18 14.68 9.38
CA THR A 134 -16.40 13.89 9.56
C THR A 134 -16.17 12.73 10.50
N GLY A 135 -16.94 12.66 11.56
CA GLY A 135 -16.86 11.57 12.56
C GLY A 135 -17.64 11.92 13.84
N PRO A 136 -17.48 11.11 14.91
CA PRO A 136 -16.77 9.83 14.87
C PRO A 136 -17.55 8.79 14.07
N LYS A 137 -16.84 7.90 13.37
CA LYS A 137 -17.42 6.78 12.62
C LYS A 137 -16.76 5.49 13.04
N ARG A 138 -17.56 4.43 13.15
CA ARG A 138 -17.05 3.09 13.37
C ARG A 138 -16.54 2.52 12.06
N THR A 139 -15.29 2.08 12.05
CA THR A 139 -14.61 1.52 10.87
C THR A 139 -13.99 0.17 11.19
N GLY A 140 -13.56 -0.56 10.16
CA GLY A 140 -12.81 -1.80 10.33
C GLY A 140 -11.47 -1.64 11.06
N LEU A 141 -10.92 -0.41 11.12
CA LEU A 141 -9.66 -0.10 11.80
C LEU A 141 -9.87 0.45 13.22
N GLY A 142 -11.09 0.89 13.53
CA GLY A 142 -11.46 1.48 14.82
C GLY A 142 -12.45 2.62 14.65
N ASP A 143 -12.87 3.18 15.77
CA ASP A 143 -13.65 4.41 15.80
C ASP A 143 -12.74 5.57 15.42
N GLY A 144 -13.18 6.43 14.52
CA GLY A 144 -12.30 7.46 13.99
C GLY A 144 -12.96 8.58 13.20
N TRP A 145 -12.13 9.51 12.74
CA TRP A 145 -12.50 10.73 12.04
C TRP A 145 -11.86 10.77 10.66
N PHE A 146 -12.67 10.98 9.65
CA PHE A 146 -12.18 11.28 8.31
C PHE A 146 -11.88 12.77 8.20
N VAL A 147 -10.67 13.08 7.80
CA VAL A 147 -10.17 14.44 7.66
C VAL A 147 -9.66 14.64 6.25
N THR A 148 -10.14 15.68 5.58
CA THR A 148 -9.74 16.01 4.20
C THR A 148 -9.00 17.33 4.21
N PHE A 149 -7.81 17.34 3.63
CA PHE A 149 -7.01 18.55 3.43
C PHE A 149 -6.97 18.88 1.94
N ARG A 150 -7.04 20.18 1.63
CA ARG A 150 -6.72 20.71 0.31
C ARG A 150 -5.33 21.31 0.37
N THR A 151 -4.47 20.88 -0.55
CA THR A 151 -3.14 21.45 -0.74
C THR A 151 -3.06 22.04 -2.15
N SER A 152 -2.52 23.25 -2.26
CA SER A 152 -2.39 23.99 -3.52
C SER A 152 -0.94 24.39 -3.75
N TRP A 153 -0.42 24.04 -4.92
CA TRP A 153 0.91 24.45 -5.38
C TRP A 153 0.79 25.56 -6.43
N ARG A 154 1.58 26.60 -6.27
CA ARG A 154 1.56 27.77 -7.13
C ARG A 154 2.97 28.17 -7.60
N VAL A 155 3.01 28.83 -8.76
CA VAL A 155 4.18 29.56 -9.26
C VAL A 155 3.74 31.03 -9.38
N GLY A 156 4.27 31.89 -8.52
CA GLY A 156 3.65 33.21 -8.30
C GLY A 156 2.20 33.05 -7.85
N ASP A 157 1.28 33.68 -8.55
CA ASP A 157 -0.18 33.58 -8.27
C ASP A 157 -0.88 32.45 -9.02
N GLU A 158 -0.19 31.80 -9.95
CA GLU A 158 -0.77 30.74 -10.79
C GLU A 158 -0.88 29.43 -10.04
N LEU A 159 -2.10 28.87 -9.93
CA LEU A 159 -2.33 27.54 -9.43
C LEU A 159 -1.88 26.49 -10.46
N VAL A 160 -0.88 25.72 -10.14
CA VAL A 160 -0.30 24.70 -11.04
C VAL A 160 -0.73 23.28 -10.70
N THR A 161 -0.96 22.99 -9.43
CA THR A 161 -1.45 21.68 -8.96
C THR A 161 -2.28 21.86 -7.70
N GLU A 162 -3.28 21.06 -7.54
CA GLU A 162 -4.03 20.93 -6.29
C GLU A 162 -4.25 19.47 -5.92
N MET A 163 -4.38 19.20 -4.64
CA MET A 163 -4.61 17.87 -4.09
C MET A 163 -5.66 17.92 -2.99
N LEU A 164 -6.63 17.01 -3.06
CA LEU A 164 -7.45 16.61 -1.93
C LEU A 164 -6.88 15.33 -1.34
N PHE A 165 -6.41 15.40 -0.11
CA PHE A 165 -5.88 14.25 0.61
C PHE A 165 -6.73 13.96 1.83
N ARG A 166 -7.31 12.76 1.87
CA ARG A 166 -8.15 12.33 2.96
C ARG A 166 -7.48 11.23 3.77
N ILE A 167 -7.43 11.45 5.07
CA ILE A 167 -6.95 10.49 6.05
C ILE A 167 -8.09 10.05 6.97
N LEU A 168 -7.93 8.86 7.56
CA LEU A 168 -8.68 8.42 8.72
C LEU A 168 -7.74 8.45 9.92
N LYS A 169 -8.08 9.26 10.92
CA LYS A 169 -7.49 9.22 12.27
C LYS A 169 -8.37 8.36 13.14
N PHE A 170 -7.83 7.33 13.79
CA PHE A 170 -8.63 6.36 14.54
C PHE A 170 -8.00 5.97 15.87
N ALA A 171 -8.85 5.59 16.83
CA ALA A 171 -8.43 5.10 18.13
C ALA A 171 -8.01 3.63 18.02
N PRO A 172 -6.74 3.29 18.34
CA PRO A 172 -6.27 1.91 18.28
C PRO A 172 -7.05 1.02 19.27
N GLY A 173 -7.30 -0.23 18.87
CA GLY A 173 -7.99 -1.21 19.72
C GLY A 173 -9.52 -1.07 19.77
N THR A 174 -10.13 -0.07 19.10
CA THR A 174 -11.58 0.12 19.00
C THR A 174 -12.19 -0.50 17.74
N ALA A 175 -11.37 -1.12 16.89
CA ALA A 175 -11.86 -1.82 15.70
C ALA A 175 -13.00 -2.77 16.08
N ALA A 176 -14.12 -2.67 15.37
CA ALA A 176 -15.11 -3.72 15.39
C ALA A 176 -14.42 -4.97 14.84
N THR A 177 -13.98 -5.85 15.72
CA THR A 177 -13.61 -7.18 15.26
C THR A 177 -14.86 -7.73 14.60
N PRO A 178 -14.89 -8.02 13.29
CA PRO A 178 -15.92 -8.87 12.77
C PRO A 178 -15.82 -10.10 13.66
N ALA A 179 -16.90 -10.47 14.32
CA ALA A 179 -16.97 -11.72 15.07
C ALA A 179 -16.89 -12.86 14.05
N LYS A 180 -15.68 -13.09 13.53
CA LYS A 180 -15.37 -14.36 12.90
C LYS A 180 -15.30 -15.35 14.04
N PRO A 181 -16.03 -16.49 13.98
CA PRO A 181 -16.00 -17.48 15.04
C PRO A 181 -14.53 -17.74 15.41
N ALA A 182 -14.22 -17.66 16.70
CA ALA A 182 -12.91 -18.01 17.18
C ALA A 182 -12.68 -19.48 16.81
N GLY A 183 -11.81 -19.72 15.82
CA GLY A 183 -11.46 -21.08 15.41
C GLY A 183 -11.53 -21.38 13.92
N GLU A 184 -12.26 -20.63 13.09
CA GLU A 184 -12.28 -20.89 11.64
C GLU A 184 -11.10 -20.27 10.92
N ARG A 185 -10.42 -21.07 10.10
CA ARG A 185 -9.37 -20.58 9.17
C ARG A 185 -9.98 -19.72 8.09
N VAL A 186 -9.22 -18.71 7.67
CA VAL A 186 -9.60 -17.85 6.54
C VAL A 186 -9.52 -18.69 5.26
N LYS A 187 -10.62 -18.78 4.52
CA LYS A 187 -10.64 -19.40 3.20
C LYS A 187 -9.92 -18.52 2.18
N PRO A 188 -9.26 -19.12 1.19
CA PRO A 188 -8.66 -18.36 0.10
C PRO A 188 -9.73 -17.66 -0.73
N LEU A 189 -9.40 -16.48 -1.24
CA LEU A 189 -10.19 -15.82 -2.26
C LEU A 189 -9.84 -16.42 -3.62
N VAL A 190 -10.78 -17.10 -4.25
CA VAL A 190 -10.61 -17.67 -5.59
C VAL A 190 -10.92 -16.59 -6.63
N SER A 191 -9.99 -16.35 -7.53
CA SER A 191 -10.16 -15.49 -8.71
C SER A 191 -9.98 -16.32 -9.99
N LEU A 192 -10.36 -15.77 -11.14
CA LEU A 192 -10.15 -16.41 -12.44
C LEU A 192 -8.68 -16.83 -12.66
N ASP A 193 -7.74 -16.01 -12.17
CA ASP A 193 -6.31 -16.26 -12.32
C ASP A 193 -5.78 -17.36 -11.40
N THR A 194 -6.47 -17.67 -10.32
CA THR A 194 -6.06 -18.65 -9.30
C THR A 194 -6.95 -19.88 -9.24
N GLU A 195 -8.04 -19.93 -10.02
CA GLU A 195 -9.00 -21.03 -10.01
C GLU A 195 -8.32 -22.38 -10.30
N PHE A 196 -7.47 -22.45 -11.33
CA PHE A 196 -6.74 -23.67 -11.68
C PHE A 196 -5.90 -24.22 -10.52
N PHE A 197 -5.31 -23.35 -9.73
CA PHE A 197 -4.50 -23.71 -8.56
C PHE A 197 -5.37 -24.31 -7.43
N TRP A 198 -6.48 -23.66 -7.12
CA TRP A 198 -7.39 -24.13 -6.07
C TRP A 198 -8.16 -25.39 -6.46
N GLU A 199 -8.51 -25.54 -7.74
CA GLU A 199 -9.04 -26.81 -8.26
C GLU A 199 -8.02 -27.94 -8.16
N GLY A 200 -6.74 -27.66 -8.46
CA GLY A 200 -5.65 -28.60 -8.23
C GLY A 200 -5.54 -29.03 -6.77
N ALA A 201 -5.57 -28.06 -5.85
CA ALA A 201 -5.49 -28.34 -4.42
C ALA A 201 -6.61 -29.27 -3.92
N LYS A 202 -7.82 -29.14 -4.45
CA LYS A 202 -8.94 -30.07 -4.14
C LYS A 202 -8.68 -31.51 -4.60
N LEU A 203 -7.86 -31.67 -5.65
CA LEU A 203 -7.46 -32.96 -6.18
C LEU A 203 -6.15 -33.50 -5.59
N GLY A 204 -5.53 -32.74 -4.66
CA GLY A 204 -4.23 -33.07 -4.10
C GLY A 204 -3.07 -32.79 -5.03
N GLU A 205 -3.26 -31.91 -6.02
CA GLU A 205 -2.27 -31.50 -7.01
C GLU A 205 -1.76 -30.09 -6.74
N LEU A 206 -0.45 -29.90 -6.71
CA LEU A 206 0.17 -28.58 -6.67
C LEU A 206 0.38 -28.08 -8.10
N ARG A 207 -0.53 -27.25 -8.62
CA ARG A 207 -0.48 -26.75 -9.99
C ARG A 207 0.27 -25.44 -10.06
N ILE A 208 1.27 -25.38 -10.91
CA ILE A 208 2.11 -24.19 -11.16
C ILE A 208 1.83 -23.67 -12.55
N GLN A 209 1.56 -22.36 -12.69
CA GLN A 209 1.30 -21.73 -13.98
C GLN A 209 2.48 -21.94 -14.94
N LYS A 210 2.15 -22.31 -16.17
CA LYS A 210 3.10 -22.40 -17.28
C LYS A 210 2.78 -21.34 -18.30
N LEU A 211 3.75 -20.50 -18.60
CA LEU A 211 3.63 -19.45 -19.61
C LEU A 211 3.85 -20.01 -21.01
N PRO A 212 3.43 -19.30 -22.09
CA PRO A 212 3.59 -19.75 -23.47
C PRO A 212 5.04 -20.04 -23.89
N ASP A 213 6.01 -19.41 -23.26
CA ASP A 213 7.45 -19.65 -23.46
C ASP A 213 7.98 -20.86 -22.69
N GLY A 214 7.13 -21.54 -21.93
CA GLY A 214 7.47 -22.67 -21.08
C GLY A 214 7.94 -22.30 -19.66
N THR A 215 8.07 -21.03 -19.34
CA THR A 215 8.46 -20.56 -18.01
C THR A 215 7.40 -20.92 -16.98
N LEU A 216 7.83 -21.48 -15.84
CA LEU A 216 6.96 -21.76 -14.71
C LEU A 216 6.91 -20.57 -13.76
N ARG A 217 5.73 -20.29 -13.18
CA ARG A 217 5.52 -19.13 -12.34
C ARG A 217 4.57 -19.37 -11.17
N HIS A 218 4.97 -18.87 -10.00
CA HIS A 218 4.13 -18.76 -8.81
C HIS A 218 4.52 -17.48 -8.02
N PRO A 219 3.57 -16.68 -7.50
CA PRO A 219 2.13 -16.76 -7.74
C PRO A 219 1.79 -16.54 -9.23
N PRO A 220 0.62 -17.02 -9.70
CA PRO A 220 0.23 -16.84 -11.09
C PRO A 220 0.06 -15.35 -11.41
N ILE A 221 0.51 -14.97 -12.60
CA ILE A 221 0.18 -13.64 -13.13
C ILE A 221 -1.21 -13.70 -13.76
N PRO A 222 -1.95 -12.57 -13.72
CA PRO A 222 -3.20 -12.47 -14.43
C PRO A 222 -3.01 -12.82 -15.92
N ALA A 223 -3.72 -13.83 -16.39
CA ALA A 223 -3.85 -14.14 -17.82
C ALA A 223 -4.59 -13.03 -18.59
N LEU A 224 -5.00 -12.01 -17.89
CA LEU A 224 -6.01 -11.01 -18.18
C LEU A 224 -5.72 -10.08 -19.33
N TRP A 225 -4.48 -9.99 -19.77
CA TRP A 225 -4.11 -8.92 -20.66
C TRP A 225 -4.36 -9.21 -22.13
N LYS A 226 -4.43 -10.49 -22.51
CA LYS A 226 -4.48 -10.87 -23.93
C LYS A 226 -5.73 -11.62 -24.35
N ASP A 227 -6.17 -12.63 -23.60
CA ASP A 227 -7.39 -13.35 -23.91
C ASP A 227 -7.97 -14.02 -22.66
N LYS A 228 -9.15 -13.54 -22.25
CA LYS A 228 -9.86 -14.08 -21.06
C LYS A 228 -10.54 -15.41 -21.34
N SER A 229 -10.57 -15.87 -22.60
CA SER A 229 -11.19 -17.12 -23.02
C SER A 229 -10.22 -18.31 -22.97
N GLU A 230 -8.91 -18.07 -22.91
CA GLU A 230 -7.93 -19.15 -22.85
C GLU A 230 -7.75 -19.64 -21.41
N PRO A 231 -7.84 -20.96 -21.17
CA PRO A 231 -7.55 -21.53 -19.86
C PRO A 231 -6.06 -21.34 -19.53
N THR A 232 -5.77 -21.14 -18.27
CA THR A 232 -4.39 -21.07 -17.78
C THR A 232 -3.70 -22.42 -17.95
N ASP A 233 -2.61 -22.49 -18.73
CA ASP A 233 -1.75 -23.68 -18.81
C ASP A 233 -0.98 -23.86 -17.48
N TYR A 234 -0.77 -25.11 -17.08
CA TYR A 234 -0.09 -25.44 -15.83
C TYR A 234 0.65 -26.77 -15.90
N VAL A 235 1.57 -26.95 -14.98
CA VAL A 235 2.16 -28.25 -14.66
C VAL A 235 1.74 -28.68 -13.26
N VAL A 236 1.65 -29.98 -13.04
CA VAL A 236 1.51 -30.54 -11.68
C VAL A 236 2.93 -30.74 -11.14
N ALA A 237 3.27 -29.96 -10.13
CA ALA A 237 4.58 -30.02 -9.49
C ALA A 237 4.74 -31.27 -8.63
N SER A 238 6.00 -31.69 -8.42
CA SER A 238 6.35 -32.82 -7.54
C SER A 238 5.88 -32.63 -6.10
N GLY A 239 5.66 -31.38 -5.72
CA GLY A 239 5.32 -30.99 -4.36
C GLY A 239 6.52 -31.06 -3.40
N ARG A 240 7.73 -31.34 -3.89
CA ARG A 240 8.98 -31.36 -3.11
C ARG A 240 9.79 -30.09 -3.31
N GLY A 241 10.48 -29.69 -2.26
CA GLY A 241 11.36 -28.52 -2.28
C GLY A 241 12.19 -28.40 -1.01
N ALA A 242 12.84 -27.27 -0.87
CA ALA A 242 13.60 -26.92 0.32
C ALA A 242 13.22 -25.52 0.83
N VAL A 243 13.31 -25.30 2.12
CA VAL A 243 13.08 -23.99 2.74
C VAL A 243 14.12 -23.00 2.20
N PHE A 244 13.68 -22.03 1.42
CA PHE A 244 14.53 -20.95 0.92
C PHE A 244 14.68 -19.82 1.95
N SER A 245 13.58 -19.51 2.64
CA SER A 245 13.52 -18.52 3.72
C SER A 245 12.31 -18.79 4.59
N TYR A 246 12.29 -18.29 5.81
CA TYR A 246 11.13 -18.43 6.69
C TYR A 246 11.04 -17.31 7.71
N VAL A 247 9.85 -17.18 8.29
CA VAL A 247 9.58 -16.32 9.44
C VAL A 247 8.76 -17.08 10.47
N VAL A 248 9.01 -16.78 11.75
CA VAL A 248 8.19 -17.29 12.86
C VAL A 248 7.20 -16.20 13.26
N HIS A 249 5.91 -16.49 13.12
CA HIS A 249 4.86 -15.56 13.44
C HIS A 249 4.44 -15.70 14.91
N HIS A 250 4.77 -14.68 15.73
CA HIS A 250 4.45 -14.64 17.16
C HIS A 250 3.20 -13.83 17.50
N ALA A 251 2.89 -12.81 16.69
CA ALA A 251 1.76 -11.90 16.89
C ALA A 251 1.44 -11.15 15.59
N PRO A 252 0.20 -10.64 15.41
CA PRO A 252 -1.01 -10.83 16.22
C PRO A 252 -1.61 -12.24 16.07
N LYS A 253 -2.61 -12.59 16.89
CA LYS A 253 -3.37 -13.83 16.72
C LYS A 253 -4.03 -13.90 15.34
N VAL A 254 -3.90 -15.04 14.67
CA VAL A 254 -4.53 -15.33 13.39
C VAL A 254 -5.66 -16.36 13.61
N PRO A 255 -6.88 -16.10 13.11
CA PRO A 255 -7.99 -17.04 13.27
C PRO A 255 -7.64 -18.44 12.78
N GLY A 256 -7.98 -19.46 13.59
CA GLY A 256 -7.72 -20.86 13.27
C GLY A 256 -6.26 -21.31 13.31
N ARG A 257 -5.33 -20.49 13.86
CA ARG A 257 -3.91 -20.85 14.01
C ARG A 257 -3.46 -20.69 15.46
N GLN A 258 -2.62 -21.61 15.89
CA GLN A 258 -1.92 -21.50 17.17
C GLN A 258 -0.62 -20.72 16.97
N LEU A 259 -0.26 -19.91 17.96
CA LEU A 259 0.99 -19.16 17.97
C LEU A 259 2.02 -19.87 18.86
N PRO A 260 3.32 -19.81 18.50
CA PRO A 260 3.85 -19.34 17.22
C PRO A 260 3.61 -20.35 16.10
N PHE A 261 3.63 -19.89 14.84
CA PHE A 261 3.68 -20.76 13.67
C PHE A 261 4.70 -20.28 12.65
N VAL A 262 5.16 -21.20 11.80
CA VAL A 262 6.17 -20.88 10.77
C VAL A 262 5.51 -20.67 9.42
N VAL A 263 5.90 -19.60 8.75
CA VAL A 263 5.60 -19.35 7.33
C VAL A 263 6.90 -19.49 6.56
N ALA A 264 6.98 -20.44 5.67
CA ALA A 264 8.17 -20.73 4.87
C ALA A 264 7.94 -20.34 3.40
N LEU A 265 8.96 -19.73 2.81
CA LEU A 265 9.10 -19.63 1.36
C LEU A 265 9.91 -20.84 0.91
N VAL A 266 9.29 -21.74 0.17
CA VAL A 266 9.89 -23.00 -0.29
C VAL A 266 10.29 -22.87 -1.74
N GLU A 267 11.51 -23.23 -2.09
CA GLU A 267 11.96 -23.41 -3.47
C GLU A 267 11.67 -24.84 -3.90
N LEU A 268 10.78 -24.97 -4.89
CA LEU A 268 10.37 -26.25 -5.44
C LEU A 268 11.42 -26.82 -6.39
N GLU A 269 11.40 -28.16 -6.61
CA GLU A 269 12.25 -28.82 -7.61
C GLU A 269 12.06 -28.26 -9.02
N GLU A 270 10.90 -27.69 -9.31
CA GLU A 270 10.54 -27.04 -10.56
C GLU A 270 11.11 -25.61 -10.70
N GLY A 271 11.89 -25.12 -9.73
CA GLY A 271 12.58 -23.83 -9.78
C GLY A 271 11.71 -22.61 -9.47
N VAL A 272 10.48 -22.79 -9.00
CA VAL A 272 9.62 -21.71 -8.52
C VAL A 272 9.57 -21.68 -6.99
N ARG A 273 9.24 -20.52 -6.43
CA ARG A 273 9.11 -20.36 -4.97
C ARG A 273 7.66 -20.17 -4.58
N MET A 274 7.27 -20.84 -3.51
CA MET A 274 5.91 -20.77 -2.98
C MET A 274 5.90 -20.56 -1.47
N LEU A 275 5.09 -19.60 -1.03
CA LEU A 275 4.85 -19.33 0.38
C LEU A 275 3.80 -20.28 0.96
N GLY A 276 4.03 -20.81 2.16
CA GLY A 276 3.08 -21.66 2.87
C GLY A 276 3.41 -21.82 4.34
N GLU A 277 2.46 -22.28 5.13
CA GLU A 277 2.68 -22.66 6.54
C GLU A 277 3.52 -23.93 6.58
N LEU A 278 4.59 -23.96 7.38
CA LEU A 278 5.39 -25.15 7.66
C LEU A 278 4.94 -25.75 8.97
N ARG A 279 4.65 -27.05 8.97
CA ARG A 279 4.12 -27.80 10.12
C ARG A 279 4.96 -29.03 10.44
N GLY A 280 4.74 -29.58 11.65
CA GLY A 280 5.37 -30.83 12.08
C GLY A 280 6.83 -30.71 12.49
N ILE A 281 7.26 -29.47 12.77
CA ILE A 281 8.59 -29.14 13.28
C ILE A 281 8.49 -27.96 14.25
N GLU A 282 9.33 -27.95 15.27
CA GLU A 282 9.40 -26.83 16.21
C GLU A 282 10.04 -25.61 15.51
N PRO A 283 9.53 -24.38 15.74
CA PRO A 283 10.06 -23.19 15.09
C PRO A 283 11.59 -22.96 15.24
N ALA A 284 12.15 -23.40 16.36
CA ALA A 284 13.58 -23.29 16.64
C ALA A 284 14.45 -24.28 15.85
N GLU A 285 13.85 -25.31 15.25
CA GLU A 285 14.53 -26.34 14.46
C GLU A 285 14.47 -26.08 12.96
N VAL A 286 13.78 -25.02 12.54
CA VAL A 286 13.65 -24.67 11.12
C VAL A 286 14.92 -23.98 10.65
N GLU A 287 15.47 -24.48 9.54
CA GLU A 287 16.64 -23.90 8.90
C GLU A 287 16.46 -23.77 7.39
N VAL A 288 17.25 -22.89 6.77
CA VAL A 288 17.31 -22.75 5.31
C VAL A 288 17.95 -24.02 4.72
N GLY A 289 17.35 -24.53 3.65
CA GLY A 289 17.76 -25.79 3.02
C GLY A 289 17.04 -27.02 3.57
N LEU A 290 16.21 -26.90 4.61
CA LEU A 290 15.43 -28.01 5.15
C LEU A 290 14.51 -28.62 4.06
N PRO A 291 14.64 -29.93 3.76
CA PRO A 291 13.78 -30.58 2.77
C PRO A 291 12.33 -30.68 3.25
N VAL A 292 11.41 -30.28 2.38
CA VAL A 292 9.99 -30.27 2.69
C VAL A 292 9.15 -30.81 1.51
N ARG A 293 7.93 -31.21 1.83
CA ARG A 293 6.93 -31.59 0.82
C ARG A 293 5.61 -30.89 1.11
N VAL A 294 4.78 -30.75 0.07
CA VAL A 294 3.44 -30.24 0.19
C VAL A 294 2.50 -31.33 0.76
N GLU A 295 1.62 -30.93 1.62
CA GLU A 295 0.42 -31.66 2.03
C GLU A 295 -0.80 -30.75 1.90
N PHE A 296 -2.01 -31.35 1.92
CA PHE A 296 -3.25 -30.63 1.66
C PHE A 296 -4.21 -30.81 2.84
N GLU A 297 -4.70 -29.69 3.37
CA GLU A 297 -5.69 -29.70 4.43
C GLU A 297 -7.05 -29.28 3.89
N LYS A 298 -8.03 -30.17 4.01
CA LYS A 298 -9.42 -29.84 3.70
C LYS A 298 -10.00 -28.99 4.81
N LEU A 299 -10.37 -27.74 4.51
CA LEU A 299 -11.08 -26.86 5.44
C LEU A 299 -12.58 -27.19 5.46
N ASP A 300 -13.14 -27.36 4.27
CA ASP A 300 -14.53 -27.78 4.03
C ASP A 300 -14.66 -28.32 2.58
N ASP A 301 -15.90 -28.43 2.07
CA ASP A 301 -16.15 -28.96 0.72
C ASP A 301 -15.74 -28.00 -0.39
N GLU A 302 -15.50 -26.71 -0.10
CA GLU A 302 -15.16 -25.69 -1.07
C GLU A 302 -13.67 -25.33 -1.06
N ALA A 303 -12.97 -25.52 0.07
CA ALA A 303 -11.62 -25.04 0.28
C ALA A 303 -10.65 -26.09 0.79
N VAL A 304 -9.55 -26.25 0.07
CA VAL A 304 -8.41 -27.08 0.46
C VAL A 304 -7.16 -26.22 0.41
N LEU A 305 -6.36 -26.23 1.49
CA LEU A 305 -5.13 -25.43 1.59
C LEU A 305 -3.89 -26.31 1.48
N PRO A 306 -2.94 -25.98 0.62
CA PRO A 306 -1.61 -26.58 0.68
C PRO A 306 -0.83 -26.04 1.89
N TYR A 307 -0.02 -26.88 2.51
CA TYR A 307 0.93 -26.53 3.54
C TYR A 307 2.19 -27.40 3.41
N TRP A 308 3.28 -26.95 4.03
CA TRP A 308 4.56 -27.67 3.99
C TRP A 308 4.72 -28.54 5.23
N THR A 309 5.34 -29.70 5.04
CA THR A 309 5.76 -30.60 6.11
C THR A 309 7.16 -31.09 5.85
N VAL A 310 7.90 -31.43 6.92
CA VAL A 310 9.27 -31.95 6.78
C VAL A 310 9.25 -33.30 6.07
N ASN A 311 10.16 -33.48 5.13
CA ASN A 311 10.32 -34.73 4.42
C ASN A 311 11.00 -35.73 5.38
N LYS A 312 10.22 -36.68 5.94
CA LYS A 312 10.76 -37.73 6.81
C LYS A 312 11.36 -38.84 5.96
#